data_34ef701967e9a5cb90d348041bc5468b
#
_entry.id   34ef701967e9a5cb90d348041bc5468b
#
_cell.length_a   1.000
_cell.length_b   1.000
_cell.length_c   1.000
_cell.angle_alpha   90.00
_cell.angle_beta   90.00
_cell.angle_gamma   90.00
#
_symmetry.space_group_name_H-M   'P 1'
#
loop_
_entity.id
_entity.type
_entity.pdbx_description
1 polymer ?
#
loop_
_entity_poly.entity_id
_entity_poly.type
_entity_poly.pdbx_seq_one_letter_code
_entity_poly.pdbx_strand_id
1 'polypeptide(L)'
;MRVHLDVLGWLYVLTGAFGVLTGASLAVLASGTHAAAIGGIAGPLAGPAIWLLVGCGWVLLAGGITLIVIGRRLAVRTRRGRLAALVAAVPLLAVPPFGTALGIYTFWTLVNDDARRAFGQPPPTPDTIRI
;
A
#
# COMPACT_ATOMS: atom_id res chain seq x y z
N MET A 1 16.17 9.26 -13.42
CA MET A 1 15.93 8.42 -12.22
C MET A 1 15.36 9.16 -11.01
N ARG A 2 15.83 10.36 -10.63
CA ARG A 2 15.29 11.08 -9.44
C ARG A 2 13.78 11.31 -9.55
N VAL A 3 13.30 11.72 -10.71
CA VAL A 3 11.87 11.97 -10.98
C VAL A 3 11.01 10.71 -10.81
N HIS A 4 11.50 9.54 -11.23
CA HIS A 4 10.73 8.28 -11.10
C HIS A 4 10.56 7.85 -9.65
N LEU A 5 11.56 8.08 -8.79
CA LEU A 5 11.46 7.77 -7.36
C LEU A 5 10.50 8.73 -6.64
N ASP A 6 10.51 10.01 -7.02
CA ASP A 6 9.61 11.01 -6.47
C ASP A 6 8.15 10.71 -6.90
N VAL A 7 7.95 10.37 -8.19
CA VAL A 7 6.65 9.93 -8.72
C VAL A 7 6.16 8.68 -8.00
N LEU A 8 7.03 7.69 -7.81
CA LEU A 8 6.68 6.47 -7.07
C LEU A 8 6.28 6.78 -5.63
N GLY A 9 7.01 7.63 -4.93
CA GLY A 9 6.68 8.07 -3.58
C GLY A 9 5.31 8.75 -3.51
N TRP A 10 4.99 9.63 -4.45
CA TRP A 10 3.69 10.28 -4.56
C TRP A 10 2.56 9.29 -4.86
N LEU A 11 2.78 8.33 -5.76
CA LEU A 11 1.80 7.27 -6.06
C LEU A 11 1.47 6.44 -4.82
N TYR A 12 2.46 6.09 -4.01
CA TYR A 12 2.24 5.39 -2.73
C TYR A 12 1.42 6.23 -1.76
N VAL A 13 1.71 7.53 -1.64
CA VAL A 13 0.95 8.45 -0.77
C VAL A 13 -0.49 8.59 -1.24
N LEU A 14 -0.71 8.78 -2.55
CA LEU A 14 -2.06 8.90 -3.12
C LEU A 14 -2.88 7.61 -2.93
N THR A 15 -2.28 6.45 -3.24
CA THR A 15 -2.94 5.15 -3.07
C THR A 15 -3.25 4.90 -1.59
N GLY A 16 -2.33 5.24 -0.69
CA GLY A 16 -2.53 5.14 0.75
C GLY A 16 -3.62 6.08 1.25
N ALA A 17 -3.67 7.32 0.78
CA ALA A 17 -4.73 8.28 1.13
C ALA A 17 -6.11 7.77 0.68
N PHE A 18 -6.19 7.20 -0.53
CA PHE A 18 -7.42 6.59 -1.03
C PHE A 18 -7.85 5.38 -0.17
N GLY A 19 -6.90 4.54 0.25
CA GLY A 19 -7.16 3.44 1.18
C GLY A 19 -7.69 3.91 2.54
N VAL A 20 -7.11 4.98 3.11
CA VAL A 20 -7.58 5.58 4.36
C VAL A 20 -9.00 6.14 4.22
N LEU A 21 -9.28 6.89 3.15
CA LEU A 21 -10.62 7.44 2.89
C LEU A 21 -11.67 6.33 2.75
N THR A 22 -11.36 5.29 1.97
CA THR A 22 -12.26 4.14 1.78
C THR A 22 -12.47 3.39 3.09
N GLY A 23 -11.40 3.16 3.86
CA GLY A 23 -11.48 2.50 5.16
C GLY A 23 -12.32 3.30 6.17
N ALA A 24 -12.17 4.63 6.20
CA ALA A 24 -13.00 5.51 7.02
C ALA A 24 -14.48 5.48 6.60
N SER A 25 -14.77 5.48 5.30
CA SER A 25 -16.13 5.36 4.77
C SER A 25 -16.78 4.04 5.19
N LEU A 26 -16.04 2.93 5.14
CA LEU A 26 -16.53 1.62 5.61
C LEU A 26 -16.79 1.62 7.11
N ALA A 27 -15.98 2.29 7.92
CA ALA A 27 -16.22 2.40 9.36
C ALA A 27 -17.51 3.18 9.67
N VAL A 28 -17.75 4.28 8.93
CA VAL A 28 -19.03 5.03 9.05
C VAL A 28 -20.21 4.17 8.63
N LEU A 29 -20.09 3.41 7.53
CA LEU A 29 -21.15 2.50 7.08
C LEU A 29 -21.41 1.39 8.12
N ALA A 30 -20.36 0.83 8.71
CA ALA A 30 -20.48 -0.18 9.76
C ALA A 30 -21.21 0.36 11.00
N SER A 31 -20.94 1.62 11.39
CA SER A 31 -21.64 2.25 12.52
C SER A 31 -23.14 2.47 12.22
N GLY A 32 -23.47 2.86 11.00
CA GLY A 32 -24.85 3.00 10.54
C GLY A 32 -25.63 1.66 10.53
N THR A 33 -25.00 0.59 10.03
CA THR A 33 -25.59 -0.75 10.02
C THR A 33 -25.76 -1.30 11.44
N HIS A 34 -24.83 -0.99 12.35
CA HIS A 34 -24.92 -1.37 13.76
C HIS A 34 -26.11 -0.66 14.45
N ALA A 35 -26.27 0.63 14.21
CA ALA A 35 -27.40 1.41 14.72
C ALA A 35 -28.74 0.86 14.21
N ALA A 36 -28.83 0.53 12.92
CA ALA A 36 -30.03 -0.09 12.34
C ALA A 36 -30.33 -1.47 12.93
N ALA A 37 -29.31 -2.25 13.26
CA ALA A 37 -29.47 -3.57 13.90
C ALA A 37 -30.04 -3.43 15.31
N ILE A 38 -29.56 -2.48 16.11
CA ILE A 38 -30.09 -2.18 17.46
C ILE A 38 -31.55 -1.68 17.38
N GLY A 39 -31.88 -0.89 16.37
CA GLY A 39 -33.24 -0.38 16.12
C GLY A 39 -34.24 -1.44 15.62
N GLY A 40 -33.82 -2.71 15.44
CA GLY A 40 -34.66 -3.79 14.96
C GLY A 40 -35.07 -3.70 13.48
N ILE A 41 -34.45 -2.79 12.71
CA ILE A 41 -34.74 -2.56 11.30
C ILE A 41 -33.91 -3.48 10.40
N ALA A 42 -32.79 -4.01 10.92
CA ALA A 42 -31.85 -4.82 10.15
C ALA A 42 -32.26 -6.30 10.13
N GLY A 43 -32.11 -6.92 8.94
CA GLY A 43 -32.38 -8.33 8.73
C GLY A 43 -31.29 -9.25 9.36
N PRO A 44 -31.47 -10.57 9.25
CA PRO A 44 -30.59 -11.58 9.90
C PRO A 44 -29.13 -11.55 9.43
N LEU A 45 -28.84 -10.96 8.29
CA LEU A 45 -27.49 -10.83 7.73
C LEU A 45 -26.71 -9.59 8.24
N ALA A 46 -27.32 -8.76 9.09
CA ALA A 46 -26.68 -7.55 9.59
C ALA A 46 -25.43 -7.85 10.43
N GLY A 47 -25.46 -8.88 11.26
CA GLY A 47 -24.32 -9.28 12.10
C GLY A 47 -23.06 -9.59 11.27
N PRO A 48 -23.10 -10.58 10.37
CA PRO A 48 -21.97 -10.88 9.48
C PRO A 48 -21.52 -9.68 8.65
N ALA A 49 -22.45 -8.87 8.12
CA ALA A 49 -22.12 -7.69 7.33
C ALA A 49 -21.33 -6.65 8.14
N ILE A 50 -21.71 -6.39 9.39
CA ILE A 50 -21.00 -5.46 10.27
C ILE A 50 -19.55 -5.92 10.47
N TRP A 51 -19.32 -7.19 10.78
CA TRP A 51 -17.97 -7.73 10.99
C TRP A 51 -17.10 -7.65 9.74
N LEU A 52 -17.67 -7.90 8.55
CA LEU A 52 -16.98 -7.73 7.28
C LEU A 52 -16.60 -6.27 7.03
N LEU A 53 -17.53 -5.33 7.22
CA LEU A 53 -17.28 -3.91 7.04
C LEU A 53 -16.20 -3.39 7.99
N VAL A 54 -16.27 -3.77 9.26
CA VAL A 54 -15.28 -3.41 10.27
C VAL A 54 -13.91 -3.99 9.91
N GLY A 55 -13.84 -5.29 9.59
CA GLY A 55 -12.59 -5.96 9.22
C GLY A 55 -11.95 -5.37 7.99
N CYS A 56 -12.71 -5.21 6.90
CA CYS A 56 -12.21 -4.55 5.68
C CYS A 56 -11.79 -3.09 5.92
N GLY A 57 -12.57 -2.35 6.71
CA GLY A 57 -12.27 -0.97 7.08
C GLY A 57 -10.92 -0.85 7.79
N TRP A 58 -10.67 -1.71 8.80
CA TRP A 58 -9.38 -1.73 9.52
C TRP A 58 -8.21 -2.12 8.64
N VAL A 59 -8.36 -3.11 7.76
CA VAL A 59 -7.32 -3.53 6.82
C VAL A 59 -6.97 -2.38 5.87
N LEU A 60 -7.96 -1.68 5.32
CA LEU A 60 -7.74 -0.55 4.43
C LEU A 60 -7.13 0.66 5.14
N LEU A 61 -7.55 0.96 6.38
CA LEU A 61 -6.97 2.03 7.18
C LEU A 61 -5.50 1.73 7.49
N ALA A 62 -5.20 0.57 8.05
CA ALA A 62 -3.84 0.17 8.40
C ALA A 62 -2.94 0.09 7.16
N GLY A 63 -3.43 -0.53 6.08
CA GLY A 63 -2.74 -0.63 4.80
C GLY A 63 -2.49 0.74 4.19
N GLY A 64 -3.49 1.62 4.16
CA GLY A 64 -3.38 2.99 3.65
C GLY A 64 -2.35 3.83 4.41
N ILE A 65 -2.39 3.79 5.74
CA ILE A 65 -1.38 4.48 6.58
C ILE A 65 0.02 3.93 6.30
N THR A 66 0.16 2.62 6.19
CA THR A 66 1.44 1.97 5.88
C THR A 66 1.99 2.44 4.53
N LEU A 67 1.16 2.50 3.49
CA LEU A 67 1.55 2.98 2.17
C LEU A 67 1.98 4.46 2.19
N ILE A 68 1.28 5.31 2.94
CA ILE A 68 1.68 6.72 3.12
C ILE A 68 3.07 6.82 3.76
N VAL A 69 3.32 6.05 4.81
CA VAL A 69 4.63 6.02 5.51
C VAL A 69 5.74 5.54 4.57
N ILE A 70 5.47 4.49 3.78
CA ILE A 70 6.43 3.96 2.79
C ILE A 70 6.71 5.01 1.71
N GLY A 71 5.69 5.65 1.16
CA GLY A 71 5.83 6.71 0.16
C GLY A 71 6.70 7.86 0.65
N ARG A 72 6.48 8.31 1.90
CA ARG A 72 7.32 9.35 2.51
C ARG A 72 8.76 8.90 2.73
N ARG A 73 8.99 7.64 3.15
CA ARG A 73 10.34 7.08 3.31
C ARG A 73 11.08 6.90 1.98
N LEU A 74 10.36 6.61 0.91
CA LEU A 74 10.91 6.60 -0.45
C LEU A 74 11.37 7.99 -0.88
N ALA A 75 10.58 9.03 -0.62
CA ALA A 75 10.94 10.41 -0.90
C ALA A 75 12.22 10.85 -0.15
N VAL A 76 12.41 10.39 1.10
CA VAL A 76 13.64 10.64 1.91
C VAL A 76 14.79 9.69 1.53
N ARG A 77 14.59 8.77 0.56
CA ARG A 77 15.62 7.85 0.03
C ARG A 77 16.29 6.96 1.08
N THR A 78 15.56 6.47 2.06
CA THR A 78 16.10 5.56 3.07
C THR A 78 16.21 4.13 2.51
N ARG A 79 17.31 3.41 2.82
CA ARG A 79 17.49 1.99 2.45
C ARG A 79 16.34 1.12 2.96
N ARG A 80 15.82 1.42 4.16
CA ARG A 80 14.64 0.73 4.72
C ARG A 80 13.37 1.02 3.93
N GLY A 81 13.23 2.24 3.36
CA GLY A 81 12.11 2.61 2.49
C GLY A 81 12.04 1.76 1.23
N ARG A 82 13.20 1.47 0.61
CA ARG A 82 13.29 0.60 -0.57
C ARG A 82 12.80 -0.82 -0.28
N LEU A 83 13.31 -1.44 0.81
CA LEU A 83 12.89 -2.78 1.21
C LEU A 83 11.40 -2.84 1.58
N ALA A 84 10.92 -1.85 2.32
CA ALA A 84 9.51 -1.74 2.68
C ALA A 84 8.60 -1.60 1.44
N ALA A 85 9.01 -0.83 0.43
CA ALA A 85 8.27 -0.70 -0.82
C ALA A 85 8.22 -2.00 -1.62
N LEU A 86 9.34 -2.74 -1.71
CA LEU A 86 9.36 -4.04 -2.36
C LEU A 86 8.46 -5.07 -1.66
N VAL A 87 8.48 -5.10 -0.32
CA VAL A 87 7.60 -5.98 0.46
C VAL A 87 6.14 -5.58 0.30
N ALA A 88 5.82 -4.28 0.30
CA ALA A 88 4.46 -3.79 0.10
C ALA A 88 3.95 -3.99 -1.34
N ALA A 89 4.84 -4.06 -2.33
CA ALA A 89 4.47 -4.31 -3.72
C ALA A 89 3.86 -5.71 -3.91
N VAL A 90 4.25 -6.70 -3.10
CA VAL A 90 3.74 -8.08 -3.19
C VAL A 90 2.22 -8.15 -2.97
N PRO A 91 1.66 -7.68 -1.84
CA PRO A 91 0.22 -7.69 -1.64
C PRO A 91 -0.52 -6.74 -2.60
N LEU A 92 0.12 -5.65 -3.05
CA LEU A 92 -0.47 -4.75 -4.05
C LEU A 92 -0.70 -5.44 -5.39
N LEU A 93 0.16 -6.38 -5.79
CA LEU A 93 -0.05 -7.17 -7.02
C LEU A 93 -1.36 -7.97 -7.02
N ALA A 94 -1.88 -8.31 -5.85
CA ALA A 94 -3.14 -9.03 -5.70
C ALA A 94 -4.39 -8.12 -5.84
N VAL A 95 -4.22 -6.80 -5.94
CA VAL A 95 -5.33 -5.82 -6.03
C VAL A 95 -5.39 -5.23 -7.44
N PRO A 96 -6.09 -5.87 -8.39
CA PRO A 96 -6.26 -5.34 -9.74
C PRO A 96 -7.26 -4.17 -9.75
N PRO A 97 -7.16 -3.23 -10.72
CA PRO A 97 -6.07 -3.06 -11.68
C PRO A 97 -4.95 -2.14 -11.16
N PHE A 98 -5.25 -1.23 -10.21
CA PHE A 98 -4.31 -0.18 -9.79
C PHE A 98 -3.16 -0.71 -8.93
N GLY A 99 -3.42 -1.65 -8.02
CA GLY A 99 -2.41 -2.25 -7.17
C GLY A 99 -1.40 -3.05 -7.98
N THR A 100 -1.87 -3.82 -8.97
CA THR A 100 -1.01 -4.59 -9.88
C THR A 100 -0.10 -3.67 -10.69
N ALA A 101 -0.63 -2.58 -11.26
CA ALA A 101 0.15 -1.61 -12.00
C ALA A 101 1.22 -0.93 -11.12
N LEU A 102 0.83 -0.51 -9.91
CA LEU A 102 1.75 0.09 -8.95
C LEU A 102 2.82 -0.90 -8.47
N GLY A 103 2.43 -2.15 -8.22
CA GLY A 103 3.36 -3.23 -7.84
C GLY A 103 4.41 -3.50 -8.92
N ILE A 104 4.01 -3.68 -10.18
CA ILE A 104 4.91 -3.88 -11.32
C ILE A 104 5.82 -2.67 -11.49
N TYR A 105 5.28 -1.45 -11.44
CA TYR A 105 6.07 -0.22 -11.56
C TYR A 105 7.08 -0.08 -10.42
N THR A 106 6.72 -0.47 -9.20
CA THR A 106 7.61 -0.50 -8.05
C THR A 106 8.78 -1.47 -8.27
N PHE A 107 8.50 -2.69 -8.71
CA PHE A 107 9.55 -3.66 -9.03
C PHE A 107 10.46 -3.14 -10.13
N TRP A 108 9.90 -2.67 -11.25
CA TRP A 108 10.68 -2.15 -12.35
C TRP A 108 11.58 -0.98 -11.93
N THR A 109 11.06 -0.02 -11.17
CA THR A 109 11.81 1.16 -10.74
C THR A 109 12.88 0.82 -9.70
N LEU A 110 12.59 -0.06 -8.73
CA LEU A 110 13.50 -0.33 -7.60
C LEU A 110 14.52 -1.44 -7.88
N VAL A 111 14.30 -2.29 -8.87
CA VAL A 111 15.24 -3.35 -9.28
C VAL A 111 16.30 -2.80 -10.24
N ASN A 112 16.03 -1.70 -10.92
CA ASN A 112 16.97 -1.06 -11.83
C ASN A 112 18.26 -0.61 -11.10
N ASP A 113 19.43 -0.82 -11.73
CA ASP A 113 20.76 -0.52 -11.16
C ASP A 113 20.95 0.96 -10.81
N ASP A 114 20.32 1.87 -11.56
CA ASP A 114 20.33 3.30 -11.26
C ASP A 114 19.60 3.65 -9.96
N ALA A 115 18.53 2.89 -9.64
CA ALA A 115 17.85 3.04 -8.35
C ALA A 115 18.75 2.55 -7.22
N ARG A 116 19.46 1.42 -7.40
CA ARG A 116 20.43 0.92 -6.42
C ARG A 116 21.48 1.96 -6.06
N ARG A 117 22.03 2.66 -7.06
CA ARG A 117 22.99 3.77 -6.87
C ARG A 117 22.36 4.95 -6.10
N ALA A 118 21.10 5.30 -6.38
CA ALA A 118 20.41 6.39 -5.70
C ALA A 118 20.19 6.12 -4.19
N PHE A 119 20.16 4.82 -3.79
CA PHE A 119 20.06 4.39 -2.38
C PHE A 119 21.44 4.04 -1.77
N GLY A 120 22.55 4.44 -2.40
CA GLY A 120 23.91 4.25 -1.89
C GLY A 120 24.41 2.80 -1.90
N GLN A 121 23.81 1.93 -2.74
CA GLN A 121 24.31 0.57 -2.93
C GLN A 121 25.29 0.52 -4.12
N PRO A 122 26.51 -0.05 -3.95
CA PRO A 122 27.41 -0.25 -5.06
C PRO A 122 26.79 -1.21 -6.10
N PRO A 123 27.09 -1.05 -7.41
CA PRO A 123 26.70 -2.02 -8.42
C PRO A 123 27.33 -3.40 -8.08
N PRO A 124 26.66 -4.52 -8.47
CA PRO A 124 27.28 -5.82 -8.32
C PRO A 124 28.60 -5.83 -9.08
N THR A 125 29.70 -6.14 -8.39
CA THR A 125 31.01 -6.29 -9.01
C THR A 125 30.96 -7.45 -10.01
N PRO A 126 31.54 -7.31 -11.21
CA PRO A 126 31.55 -8.38 -12.22
C PRO A 126 32.20 -9.68 -11.75
N ASP A 127 33.00 -9.62 -10.70
CA ASP A 127 33.73 -10.78 -10.14
C ASP A 127 32.86 -11.79 -9.37
N THR A 128 31.61 -11.45 -9.03
CA THR A 128 30.69 -12.39 -8.37
C THR A 128 29.97 -13.35 -9.32
N ILE A 129 30.19 -13.22 -10.64
CA ILE A 129 29.57 -14.08 -11.66
C ILE A 129 30.55 -15.17 -12.18
N ARG A 130 31.73 -15.27 -11.61
CA ARG A 130 32.66 -16.38 -11.90
C ARG A 130 32.46 -17.52 -10.88
N ILE A 131 31.48 -18.34 -11.17
CA ILE A 131 31.43 -19.74 -10.70
C ILE A 131 31.40 -20.61 -11.94
#